data_a346a552778863d149e7c33c4738bc2a
#
_entry.id   a346a552778863d149e7c33c4738bc2a
#
_cell.length_a   1.000
_cell.length_b   1.000
_cell.length_c   1.000
_cell.angle_alpha   90.00
_cell.angle_beta   90.00
_cell.angle_gamma   90.00
#
_symmetry.space_group_name_H-M   'P 1'
#
loop_
_entity.id
_entity.type
_entity.pdbx_description
1 polymer ?
#
loop_
_entity_poly.entity_id
_entity_poly.type
_entity_poly.pdbx_seq_one_letter_code
_entity_poly.pdbx_strand_id
1 'polypeptide(L)'
;MLKFSDIKQVYFLGIGGIGMSALARYFASQGVAVSGYDRTPTALTAQLESEGIAVHYQDDPALLPDNLNVADSLIVYTPAVPSTHQELNDLLNRGFVIHKRAEVLGIICNSRRTIAVAGTHVKTSVSTITAHILHTSPKGCSAFMGGISKNYQSNLLLDSRGSKWIVAEADEFDRSFLHLKPELAVITSMDADHLDIYGSHEKVIESFTVFASQIKEDGVLILKKGLKLGDHPAVKCNILTYSITEQADFYIENLELKDGYYQFDLMTPVLKIEKLVLHYPGLVNVENSVAASALALLSGASPNDIRKALATYAGVKRRFDVHLNDDQFLLIDDYAHHPQELKATIESVRALYPNRTITGVFQPHLYSRTKDFATGFASSLDLLDEVVLLDIYPARELPMEGVSSELIFNQLKNKNKRLCLKSELVGLAGTFKPGVVVMMGAGDIETLVEPVKEEILKHEDR
;
A
#
# COMPACT_ATOMS: atom_id res chain seq x y z
N MET A 1 -28.95 7.30 11.94
CA MET A 1 -27.84 6.78 11.11
C MET A 1 -28.47 6.25 9.83
N LEU A 2 -28.12 6.78 8.67
CA LEU A 2 -28.60 6.33 7.36
C LEU A 2 -28.29 4.82 7.22
N LYS A 3 -29.29 4.03 6.83
CA LYS A 3 -29.04 2.63 6.47
C LYS A 3 -28.42 2.60 5.07
N PHE A 4 -27.44 1.77 4.85
CA PHE A 4 -26.77 1.64 3.54
C PHE A 4 -27.75 1.32 2.40
N SER A 5 -28.87 0.63 2.70
CA SER A 5 -29.96 0.36 1.75
C SER A 5 -30.70 1.61 1.28
N ASP A 6 -30.64 2.70 2.03
CA ASP A 6 -31.43 3.90 1.78
C ASP A 6 -30.62 4.99 1.06
N ILE A 7 -29.29 4.74 0.87
CA ILE A 7 -28.37 5.66 0.21
C ILE A 7 -28.63 5.63 -1.30
N LYS A 8 -28.99 6.77 -1.86
CA LYS A 8 -29.18 6.97 -3.31
C LYS A 8 -28.02 7.72 -3.95
N GLN A 9 -27.29 8.47 -3.17
CA GLN A 9 -26.17 9.28 -3.64
C GLN A 9 -25.03 9.31 -2.64
N VAL A 10 -23.80 9.29 -3.13
CA VAL A 10 -22.59 9.49 -2.33
C VAL A 10 -21.76 10.60 -2.94
N TYR A 11 -21.37 11.55 -2.09
CA TYR A 11 -20.46 12.61 -2.47
C TYR A 11 -19.14 12.48 -1.69
N PHE A 12 -18.02 12.58 -2.41
CA PHE A 12 -16.68 12.37 -1.87
C PHE A 12 -15.86 13.66 -1.88
N LEU A 13 -15.31 14.04 -0.73
CA LEU A 13 -14.32 15.09 -0.60
C LEU A 13 -12.91 14.44 -0.55
N GLY A 14 -12.13 14.60 -1.62
CA GLY A 14 -10.86 13.94 -1.86
C GLY A 14 -11.01 12.58 -2.56
N ILE A 15 -11.85 12.51 -3.60
CA ILE A 15 -12.23 11.27 -4.30
C ILE A 15 -11.05 10.55 -4.97
N GLY A 16 -10.01 11.29 -5.38
CA GLY A 16 -8.82 10.76 -6.06
C GLY A 16 -7.85 9.99 -5.16
N GLY A 17 -8.07 9.99 -3.83
CA GLY A 17 -7.28 9.15 -2.94
C GLY A 17 -7.50 7.65 -3.19
N ILE A 18 -6.45 6.83 -3.06
CA ILE A 18 -6.53 5.39 -3.39
C ILE A 18 -7.65 4.65 -2.64
N GLY A 19 -7.86 4.91 -1.35
CA GLY A 19 -8.94 4.31 -0.58
C GLY A 19 -10.31 4.94 -0.84
N MET A 20 -10.36 6.23 -1.22
CA MET A 20 -11.59 6.95 -1.55
C MET A 20 -12.14 6.47 -2.89
N SER A 21 -11.30 6.36 -3.91
CA SER A 21 -11.67 5.86 -5.23
C SER A 21 -12.18 4.40 -5.21
N ALA A 22 -11.63 3.56 -4.33
CA ALA A 22 -12.16 2.22 -4.12
C ALA A 22 -13.61 2.23 -3.57
N LEU A 23 -13.89 3.10 -2.59
CA LEU A 23 -15.25 3.28 -2.08
C LEU A 23 -16.19 3.87 -3.14
N ALA A 24 -15.72 4.85 -3.93
CA ALA A 24 -16.50 5.45 -5.02
C ALA A 24 -16.93 4.38 -6.03
N ARG A 25 -16.00 3.54 -6.48
CA ARG A 25 -16.29 2.39 -7.36
C ARG A 25 -17.23 1.37 -6.72
N TYR A 26 -17.07 1.11 -5.42
CA TYR A 26 -17.95 0.19 -4.70
C TYR A 26 -19.41 0.70 -4.75
N PHE A 27 -19.67 1.96 -4.40
CA PHE A 27 -21.02 2.52 -4.42
C PHE A 27 -21.58 2.61 -5.85
N ALA A 28 -20.76 3.02 -6.83
CA ALA A 28 -21.16 3.04 -8.23
C ALA A 28 -21.58 1.63 -8.71
N SER A 29 -20.88 0.58 -8.31
CA SER A 29 -21.23 -0.82 -8.63
C SER A 29 -22.54 -1.29 -8.00
N GLN A 30 -23.00 -0.62 -6.93
CA GLN A 30 -24.31 -0.90 -6.31
C GLN A 30 -25.44 -0.07 -6.96
N GLY A 31 -25.15 0.67 -8.03
CA GLY A 31 -26.13 1.54 -8.72
C GLY A 31 -26.42 2.85 -8.00
N VAL A 32 -25.59 3.24 -7.02
CA VAL A 32 -25.70 4.50 -6.30
C VAL A 32 -25.04 5.59 -7.15
N ALA A 33 -25.64 6.78 -7.23
CA ALA A 33 -25.06 7.93 -7.89
C ALA A 33 -23.83 8.40 -7.10
N VAL A 34 -22.67 8.53 -7.78
CA VAL A 34 -21.40 8.91 -7.15
C VAL A 34 -20.80 10.10 -7.83
N SER A 35 -20.34 11.08 -7.04
CA SER A 35 -19.58 12.23 -7.50
C SER A 35 -18.62 12.70 -6.41
N GLY A 36 -17.73 13.62 -6.74
CA GLY A 36 -16.85 14.16 -5.71
C GLY A 36 -15.88 15.22 -6.21
N TYR A 37 -15.19 15.78 -5.24
CA TYR A 37 -14.12 16.75 -5.41
C TYR A 37 -12.75 16.09 -5.21
N ASP A 38 -11.77 16.50 -5.97
CA ASP A 38 -10.35 16.35 -5.65
C ASP A 38 -9.57 17.62 -5.98
N ARG A 39 -8.48 17.87 -5.27
CA ARG A 39 -7.66 19.07 -5.52
C ARG A 39 -6.85 18.98 -6.82
N THR A 40 -6.47 17.76 -7.20
CA THR A 40 -5.48 17.55 -8.28
C THR A 40 -5.98 16.52 -9.28
N PRO A 41 -6.01 16.87 -10.57
CA PRO A 41 -6.22 15.88 -11.62
C PRO A 41 -5.08 14.85 -11.62
N THR A 42 -5.43 13.56 -11.64
CA THR A 42 -4.48 12.45 -11.66
C THR A 42 -4.95 11.37 -12.64
N ALA A 43 -4.09 10.42 -12.98
CA ALA A 43 -4.50 9.25 -13.78
C ALA A 43 -5.65 8.49 -13.12
N LEU A 44 -5.71 8.46 -11.78
CA LEU A 44 -6.77 7.78 -11.03
C LEU A 44 -8.10 8.53 -11.13
N THR A 45 -8.11 9.86 -11.02
CA THR A 45 -9.34 10.66 -11.20
C THR A 45 -9.84 10.60 -12.64
N ALA A 46 -8.95 10.68 -13.64
CA ALA A 46 -9.31 10.50 -15.04
C ALA A 46 -9.92 9.10 -15.31
N GLN A 47 -9.43 8.07 -14.62
CA GLN A 47 -10.02 6.74 -14.71
C GLN A 47 -11.43 6.71 -14.09
N LEU A 48 -11.67 7.34 -12.93
CA LEU A 48 -13.01 7.46 -12.33
C LEU A 48 -13.98 8.16 -13.27
N GLU A 49 -13.55 9.26 -13.92
CA GLU A 49 -14.37 9.98 -14.92
C GLU A 49 -14.72 9.09 -16.12
N SER A 50 -13.77 8.28 -16.61
CA SER A 50 -14.02 7.30 -17.68
C SER A 50 -14.98 6.18 -17.28
N GLU A 51 -15.06 5.89 -15.98
CA GLU A 51 -16.01 4.94 -15.37
C GLU A 51 -17.39 5.56 -15.12
N GLY A 52 -17.60 6.85 -15.46
CA GLY A 52 -18.88 7.55 -15.32
C GLY A 52 -19.08 8.23 -13.94
N ILE A 53 -18.03 8.35 -13.13
CA ILE A 53 -18.08 9.05 -11.84
C ILE A 53 -17.66 10.50 -12.07
N ALA A 54 -18.55 11.44 -11.75
CA ALA A 54 -18.28 12.88 -11.94
C ALA A 54 -17.26 13.39 -10.90
N VAL A 55 -16.18 14.01 -11.38
CA VAL A 55 -15.15 14.61 -10.54
C VAL A 55 -14.97 16.09 -10.92
N HIS A 56 -14.83 16.96 -9.93
CA HIS A 56 -14.41 18.35 -10.17
C HIS A 56 -13.21 18.72 -9.28
N TYR A 57 -12.52 19.82 -9.63
CA TYR A 57 -11.21 20.15 -9.05
C TYR A 57 -11.16 21.54 -8.41
N GLN A 58 -12.31 22.21 -8.30
CA GLN A 58 -12.42 23.51 -7.66
C GLN A 58 -13.22 23.38 -6.36
N ASP A 59 -12.71 23.94 -5.28
CA ASP A 59 -13.41 24.03 -3.99
C ASP A 59 -14.46 25.15 -4.07
N ASP A 60 -15.62 24.82 -4.65
CA ASP A 60 -16.73 25.76 -4.87
C ASP A 60 -18.07 25.07 -4.56
N PRO A 61 -18.80 25.53 -3.52
CA PRO A 61 -20.13 25.01 -3.18
C PRO A 61 -21.15 25.03 -4.33
N ALA A 62 -20.96 25.89 -5.35
CA ALA A 62 -21.81 25.91 -6.53
C ALA A 62 -21.67 24.69 -7.44
N LEU A 63 -20.59 23.90 -7.27
CA LEU A 63 -20.34 22.66 -8.00
C LEU A 63 -20.88 21.41 -7.30
N LEU A 64 -21.40 21.57 -6.08
CA LEU A 64 -22.08 20.46 -5.40
C LEU A 64 -23.33 20.04 -6.19
N PRO A 65 -23.63 18.73 -6.26
CA PRO A 65 -24.85 18.27 -6.93
C PRO A 65 -26.13 18.88 -6.32
N ASP A 66 -27.01 19.43 -7.16
CA ASP A 66 -28.24 20.07 -6.73
C ASP A 66 -29.21 19.15 -5.98
N ASN A 67 -29.12 17.84 -6.25
CA ASN A 67 -29.98 16.81 -5.70
C ASN A 67 -29.47 16.20 -4.38
N LEU A 68 -28.40 16.73 -3.78
CA LEU A 68 -27.94 16.28 -2.46
C LEU A 68 -28.99 16.52 -1.38
N ASN A 69 -29.40 15.45 -0.70
CA ASN A 69 -30.43 15.45 0.33
C ASN A 69 -29.94 14.75 1.60
N VAL A 70 -30.09 15.39 2.75
CA VAL A 70 -29.66 14.86 4.06
C VAL A 70 -30.30 13.49 4.38
N ALA A 71 -31.48 13.19 3.81
CA ALA A 71 -32.21 11.96 4.09
C ALA A 71 -31.66 10.71 3.38
N ASP A 72 -30.99 10.88 2.23
CA ASP A 72 -30.55 9.75 1.38
C ASP A 72 -29.16 9.92 0.72
N SER A 73 -28.44 10.99 1.07
CA SER A 73 -27.09 11.22 0.57
C SER A 73 -26.04 10.97 1.66
N LEU A 74 -25.01 10.24 1.33
CA LEU A 74 -23.84 9.99 2.18
C LEU A 74 -22.69 10.90 1.76
N ILE A 75 -22.13 11.64 2.72
CA ILE A 75 -20.95 12.46 2.48
C ILE A 75 -19.74 11.79 3.12
N VAL A 76 -18.69 11.57 2.30
CA VAL A 76 -17.46 10.89 2.73
C VAL A 76 -16.27 11.82 2.52
N TYR A 77 -15.41 11.94 3.52
CA TYR A 77 -14.20 12.75 3.41
C TYR A 77 -12.93 12.00 3.86
N THR A 78 -11.80 12.52 3.40
CA THR A 78 -10.48 12.10 3.89
C THR A 78 -9.87 13.18 4.79
N PRO A 79 -9.09 12.83 5.84
CA PRO A 79 -8.40 13.79 6.69
C PRO A 79 -7.44 14.74 5.95
N ALA A 80 -7.12 14.46 4.68
CA ALA A 80 -6.31 15.35 3.85
C ALA A 80 -7.06 16.64 3.42
N VAL A 81 -8.39 16.66 3.52
CA VAL A 81 -9.22 17.85 3.24
C VAL A 81 -9.16 18.79 4.45
N PRO A 82 -8.71 20.06 4.27
CA PRO A 82 -8.56 20.98 5.38
C PRO A 82 -9.92 21.44 5.92
N SER A 83 -9.95 21.83 7.19
CA SER A 83 -11.16 22.36 7.84
C SER A 83 -11.67 23.67 7.22
N THR A 84 -10.84 24.36 6.45
CA THR A 84 -11.20 25.60 5.72
C THR A 84 -11.84 25.34 4.37
N HIS A 85 -12.00 24.06 3.96
CA HIS A 85 -12.61 23.70 2.67
C HIS A 85 -14.06 24.20 2.58
N GLN A 86 -14.39 24.92 1.49
CA GLN A 86 -15.66 25.61 1.37
C GLN A 86 -16.84 24.65 1.22
N GLU A 87 -16.71 23.63 0.37
CA GLU A 87 -17.76 22.61 0.20
C GLU A 87 -18.00 21.82 1.48
N LEU A 88 -16.94 21.44 2.22
CA LEU A 88 -17.07 20.77 3.52
C LEU A 88 -17.90 21.63 4.50
N ASN A 89 -17.60 22.93 4.56
CA ASN A 89 -18.30 23.84 5.45
C ASN A 89 -19.75 24.08 5.00
N ASP A 90 -20.00 24.18 3.69
CA ASP A 90 -21.38 24.30 3.16
C ASP A 90 -22.22 23.07 3.49
N LEU A 91 -21.68 21.87 3.27
CA LEU A 91 -22.36 20.61 3.61
C LEU A 91 -22.67 20.50 5.12
N LEU A 92 -21.73 20.90 5.98
CA LEU A 92 -21.98 20.97 7.42
C LEU A 92 -23.09 21.97 7.77
N ASN A 93 -23.10 23.16 7.16
CA ASN A 93 -24.11 24.19 7.37
C ASN A 93 -25.50 23.74 6.88
N ARG A 94 -25.57 22.93 5.82
CA ARG A 94 -26.78 22.29 5.30
C ARG A 94 -27.26 21.12 6.17
N GLY A 95 -26.52 20.75 7.23
CA GLY A 95 -26.89 19.71 8.20
C GLY A 95 -26.54 18.28 7.80
N PHE A 96 -25.64 18.10 6.83
CA PHE A 96 -25.14 16.77 6.50
C PHE A 96 -24.23 16.20 7.60
N VAL A 97 -24.36 14.90 7.85
CA VAL A 97 -23.39 14.15 8.65
C VAL A 97 -22.24 13.74 7.74
N ILE A 98 -21.02 14.17 8.10
CA ILE A 98 -19.82 13.89 7.33
C ILE A 98 -19.11 12.68 7.93
N HIS A 99 -18.86 11.66 7.11
CA HIS A 99 -18.22 10.41 7.53
C HIS A 99 -16.79 10.33 7.06
N LYS A 100 -15.90 9.87 7.93
CA LYS A 100 -14.54 9.51 7.52
C LYS A 100 -14.56 8.28 6.61
N ARG A 101 -13.65 8.25 5.63
CA ARG A 101 -13.43 7.08 4.76
C ARG A 101 -13.37 5.76 5.56
N ALA A 102 -12.62 5.77 6.67
CA ALA A 102 -12.41 4.59 7.50
C ALA A 102 -13.70 4.07 8.17
N GLU A 103 -14.59 4.98 8.60
CA GLU A 103 -15.90 4.62 9.15
C GLU A 103 -16.76 3.89 8.11
N VAL A 104 -16.81 4.45 6.88
CA VAL A 104 -17.59 3.87 5.78
C VAL A 104 -17.05 2.51 5.36
N LEU A 105 -15.72 2.39 5.23
CA LEU A 105 -15.07 1.10 4.96
C LEU A 105 -15.37 0.09 6.08
N GLY A 106 -15.30 0.52 7.33
CA GLY A 106 -15.62 -0.32 8.50
C GLY A 106 -17.05 -0.86 8.44
N ILE A 107 -18.04 -0.03 8.11
CA ILE A 107 -19.44 -0.46 7.98
C ILE A 107 -19.59 -1.51 6.88
N ILE A 108 -18.98 -1.30 5.70
CA ILE A 108 -19.03 -2.24 4.58
C ILE A 108 -18.38 -3.57 4.99
N CYS A 109 -17.17 -3.53 5.53
CA CYS A 109 -16.41 -4.72 5.90
C CYS A 109 -17.13 -5.50 7.00
N ASN A 110 -17.58 -4.84 8.07
CA ASN A 110 -18.21 -5.48 9.23
C ASN A 110 -19.57 -6.11 8.91
N SER A 111 -20.16 -5.80 7.75
CA SER A 111 -21.39 -6.46 7.26
C SER A 111 -21.14 -7.87 6.69
N ARG A 112 -19.87 -8.25 6.51
CA ARG A 112 -19.45 -9.54 5.91
C ARG A 112 -18.33 -10.18 6.74
N ARG A 113 -17.80 -11.31 6.26
CA ARG A 113 -16.59 -11.93 6.83
C ARG A 113 -15.37 -11.15 6.35
N THR A 114 -14.65 -10.52 7.26
CA THR A 114 -13.54 -9.63 6.92
C THR A 114 -12.20 -10.28 7.21
N ILE A 115 -11.30 -10.17 6.23
CA ILE A 115 -9.86 -10.42 6.34
C ILE A 115 -9.19 -9.06 6.36
N ALA A 116 -8.53 -8.71 7.47
CA ALA A 116 -7.84 -7.44 7.61
C ALA A 116 -6.32 -7.62 7.56
N VAL A 117 -5.65 -6.83 6.74
CA VAL A 117 -4.19 -6.84 6.61
C VAL A 117 -3.63 -5.57 7.23
N ALA A 118 -3.03 -5.69 8.40
CA ALA A 118 -2.46 -4.60 9.19
C ALA A 118 -0.93 -4.69 9.26
N GLY A 119 -0.29 -3.59 9.64
CA GLY A 119 1.16 -3.47 9.84
C GLY A 119 1.67 -2.14 9.32
N THR A 120 2.78 -1.66 9.83
CA THR A 120 3.40 -0.42 9.35
C THR A 120 3.93 -0.54 7.92
N HIS A 121 4.29 -1.77 7.49
CA HIS A 121 4.82 -2.05 6.15
C HIS A 121 4.10 -3.20 5.46
N VAL A 122 4.22 -3.26 4.15
CA VAL A 122 3.80 -4.33 3.22
C VAL A 122 2.30 -4.67 3.19
N LYS A 123 1.45 -3.91 3.86
CA LYS A 123 -0.02 -4.10 3.89
C LYS A 123 -0.61 -4.33 2.50
N THR A 124 -0.29 -3.43 1.57
CA THR A 124 -0.81 -3.45 0.19
C THR A 124 -0.42 -4.72 -0.56
N SER A 125 0.83 -5.16 -0.42
CA SER A 125 1.30 -6.40 -1.07
C SER A 125 0.57 -7.62 -0.50
N VAL A 126 0.49 -7.77 0.82
CA VAL A 126 -0.17 -8.91 1.47
C VAL A 126 -1.67 -8.92 1.17
N SER A 127 -2.36 -7.78 1.26
CA SER A 127 -3.79 -7.70 0.95
C SER A 127 -4.08 -8.05 -0.51
N THR A 128 -3.23 -7.58 -1.44
CA THR A 128 -3.40 -7.84 -2.87
C THR A 128 -3.09 -9.30 -3.22
N ILE A 129 -2.05 -9.92 -2.64
CA ILE A 129 -1.78 -11.36 -2.82
C ILE A 129 -2.94 -12.20 -2.25
N THR A 130 -3.43 -11.88 -1.04
CA THR A 130 -4.58 -12.56 -0.42
C THR A 130 -5.81 -12.46 -1.30
N ALA A 131 -6.11 -11.25 -1.80
CA ALA A 131 -7.22 -11.02 -2.72
C ALA A 131 -7.06 -11.80 -4.01
N HIS A 132 -5.86 -11.87 -4.59
CA HIS A 132 -5.57 -12.63 -5.82
C HIS A 132 -5.79 -14.14 -5.60
N ILE A 133 -5.29 -14.71 -4.51
CA ILE A 133 -5.51 -16.13 -4.19
C ILE A 133 -7.01 -16.43 -4.06
N LEU A 134 -7.75 -15.65 -3.29
CA LEU A 134 -9.17 -15.89 -3.06
C LEU A 134 -10.00 -15.62 -4.31
N HIS A 135 -9.72 -14.55 -5.05
CA HIS A 135 -10.45 -14.20 -6.27
C HIS A 135 -10.28 -15.24 -7.37
N THR A 136 -9.11 -15.83 -7.52
CA THR A 136 -8.86 -16.89 -8.50
C THR A 136 -9.33 -18.28 -8.03
N SER A 137 -9.57 -18.44 -6.73
CA SER A 137 -10.11 -19.68 -6.15
C SER A 137 -11.64 -19.74 -6.26
N PRO A 138 -12.27 -20.93 -6.08
CA PRO A 138 -13.73 -21.05 -5.98
C PRO A 138 -14.35 -20.27 -4.80
N LYS A 139 -13.54 -19.85 -3.81
CA LYS A 139 -14.04 -19.13 -2.63
C LYS A 139 -14.47 -17.71 -2.96
N GLY A 140 -13.78 -17.05 -3.87
CA GLY A 140 -14.02 -15.66 -4.20
C GLY A 140 -13.74 -14.68 -3.05
N CYS A 141 -13.64 -13.42 -3.37
CA CYS A 141 -13.69 -12.32 -2.40
C CYS A 141 -13.96 -10.99 -3.11
N SER A 142 -14.54 -10.05 -2.40
CA SER A 142 -14.35 -8.62 -2.71
C SER A 142 -13.10 -8.11 -1.99
N ALA A 143 -12.41 -7.10 -2.52
CA ALA A 143 -11.22 -6.58 -1.88
C ALA A 143 -11.07 -5.06 -2.07
N PHE A 144 -10.76 -4.36 -0.97
CA PHE A 144 -10.35 -2.97 -0.94
C PHE A 144 -8.84 -2.94 -0.72
N MET A 145 -8.11 -2.61 -1.79
CA MET A 145 -6.64 -2.66 -1.82
C MET A 145 -6.06 -1.25 -1.71
N GLY A 146 -4.93 -1.13 -1.03
CA GLY A 146 -4.21 0.15 -0.85
C GLY A 146 -3.38 0.57 -2.06
N GLY A 147 -3.48 -0.13 -3.19
CA GLY A 147 -2.78 0.16 -4.44
C GLY A 147 -3.46 -0.46 -5.64
N ILE A 148 -3.01 -0.09 -6.83
CA ILE A 148 -3.54 -0.64 -8.08
C ILE A 148 -2.90 -2.00 -8.35
N SER A 149 -3.69 -3.07 -8.31
CA SER A 149 -3.25 -4.40 -8.69
C SER A 149 -2.92 -4.47 -10.18
N LYS A 150 -1.76 -5.02 -10.53
CA LYS A 150 -1.35 -5.21 -11.94
C LYS A 150 -2.16 -6.32 -12.62
N ASN A 151 -2.65 -7.30 -11.86
CA ASN A 151 -3.53 -8.35 -12.39
C ASN A 151 -4.90 -7.83 -12.81
N TYR A 152 -5.41 -6.80 -12.12
CA TYR A 152 -6.80 -6.34 -12.27
C TYR A 152 -6.92 -4.89 -12.73
N GLN A 153 -5.81 -4.14 -12.80
CA GLN A 153 -5.76 -2.71 -13.12
C GLN A 153 -6.73 -1.88 -12.25
N SER A 154 -6.94 -2.30 -11.00
CA SER A 154 -7.88 -1.67 -10.06
C SER A 154 -7.39 -1.80 -8.62
N ASN A 155 -7.88 -0.92 -7.76
CA ASN A 155 -7.75 -0.97 -6.30
C ASN A 155 -8.99 -1.56 -5.61
N LEU A 156 -9.99 -1.97 -6.40
CA LEU A 156 -11.19 -2.64 -5.93
C LEU A 156 -11.41 -3.93 -6.72
N LEU A 157 -11.67 -5.03 -6.02
CA LEU A 157 -12.24 -6.24 -6.60
C LEU A 157 -13.63 -6.45 -6.06
N LEU A 158 -14.55 -6.84 -6.92
CA LEU A 158 -15.91 -7.22 -6.54
C LEU A 158 -16.16 -8.68 -6.92
N ASP A 159 -16.64 -9.44 -5.96
CA ASP A 159 -17.02 -10.81 -6.23
C ASP A 159 -18.43 -10.88 -6.81
N SER A 160 -18.56 -11.54 -7.96
CA SER A 160 -19.84 -11.80 -8.63
C SER A 160 -20.45 -13.17 -8.29
N ARG A 161 -19.76 -14.00 -7.51
CA ARG A 161 -20.12 -15.39 -7.20
C ARG A 161 -20.83 -15.57 -5.85
N GLY A 162 -21.05 -14.46 -5.12
CA GLY A 162 -21.72 -14.46 -3.82
C GLY A 162 -20.81 -14.82 -2.64
N SER A 163 -19.50 -14.60 -2.78
CA SER A 163 -18.59 -14.76 -1.66
C SER A 163 -18.96 -13.87 -0.48
N LYS A 164 -18.77 -14.40 0.72
CA LYS A 164 -18.96 -13.64 1.96
C LYS A 164 -17.68 -12.93 2.42
N TRP A 165 -16.52 -13.21 1.79
CA TRP A 165 -15.25 -12.65 2.18
C TRP A 165 -15.01 -11.25 1.59
N ILE A 166 -14.54 -10.36 2.46
CA ILE A 166 -13.94 -9.06 2.07
C ILE A 166 -12.51 -9.03 2.58
N VAL A 167 -11.56 -8.77 1.69
CA VAL A 167 -10.18 -8.44 2.05
C VAL A 167 -10.05 -6.93 2.12
N ALA A 168 -9.54 -6.41 3.23
CA ALA A 168 -9.32 -4.99 3.41
C ALA A 168 -7.91 -4.71 3.95
N GLU A 169 -7.26 -3.72 3.36
CA GLU A 169 -6.09 -3.12 3.97
C GLU A 169 -6.48 -2.34 5.21
N ALA A 170 -5.90 -2.69 6.35
CA ALA A 170 -6.17 -2.14 7.67
C ALA A 170 -5.09 -1.10 8.00
N ASP A 171 -5.34 0.15 7.60
CA ASP A 171 -4.40 1.25 7.69
C ASP A 171 -4.36 1.79 9.13
N GLU A 172 -3.18 1.81 9.75
CA GLU A 172 -2.95 2.35 11.09
C GLU A 172 -2.96 3.87 11.12
N PHE A 173 -2.75 4.54 9.97
CA PHE A 173 -2.80 6.00 9.90
C PHE A 173 -4.14 6.53 10.42
N ASP A 174 -4.09 7.55 11.29
CA ASP A 174 -5.26 8.11 11.98
C ASP A 174 -6.12 7.05 12.72
N ARG A 175 -5.51 5.92 13.10
CA ARG A 175 -6.17 4.77 13.74
C ARG A 175 -7.36 4.23 12.94
N SER A 176 -7.32 4.39 11.62
CA SER A 176 -8.39 3.99 10.69
C SER A 176 -8.76 2.51 10.81
N PHE A 177 -7.78 1.63 11.07
CA PHE A 177 -8.00 0.18 11.22
C PHE A 177 -8.88 -0.19 12.42
N LEU A 178 -9.06 0.70 13.40
CA LEU A 178 -9.92 0.47 14.55
C LEU A 178 -11.43 0.49 14.22
N HIS A 179 -11.81 0.83 13.01
CA HIS A 179 -13.20 0.67 12.54
C HIS A 179 -13.51 -0.75 12.06
N LEU A 180 -12.49 -1.62 11.89
CA LEU A 180 -12.66 -2.99 11.41
C LEU A 180 -12.84 -3.98 12.57
N LYS A 181 -13.75 -4.96 12.36
CA LYS A 181 -13.97 -6.10 13.27
C LYS A 181 -13.76 -7.40 12.49
N PRO A 182 -12.51 -7.75 12.18
CA PRO A 182 -12.22 -8.85 11.28
C PRO A 182 -12.46 -10.22 11.92
N GLU A 183 -12.67 -11.22 11.08
CA GLU A 183 -12.64 -12.62 11.48
C GLU A 183 -11.24 -13.21 11.34
N LEU A 184 -10.52 -12.81 10.29
CA LEU A 184 -9.11 -13.13 10.11
C LEU A 184 -8.32 -11.85 9.98
N ALA A 185 -7.15 -11.81 10.59
CA ALA A 185 -6.24 -10.69 10.45
C ALA A 185 -4.79 -11.14 10.37
N VAL A 186 -3.94 -10.30 9.79
CA VAL A 186 -2.48 -10.41 9.90
C VAL A 186 -1.91 -9.08 10.37
N ILE A 187 -0.87 -9.13 11.20
CA ILE A 187 0.00 -7.99 11.53
C ILE A 187 1.40 -8.32 11.02
N THR A 188 1.87 -7.54 10.05
CA THR A 188 3.14 -7.77 9.33
C THR A 188 4.31 -7.08 10.00
N SER A 189 4.08 -5.94 10.64
CA SER A 189 5.09 -5.13 11.34
C SER A 189 4.42 -4.15 12.28
N MET A 190 5.17 -3.67 13.29
CA MET A 190 4.73 -2.65 14.25
C MET A 190 5.89 -1.68 14.52
N ASP A 191 6.55 -1.21 13.46
CA ASP A 191 7.67 -0.28 13.58
C ASP A 191 7.18 1.12 13.96
N ALA A 192 8.08 1.94 14.45
CA ALA A 192 7.79 3.33 14.76
C ALA A 192 7.56 4.11 13.45
N ASP A 193 6.32 4.29 13.06
CA ASP A 193 5.90 5.18 11.98
C ASP A 193 4.75 6.08 12.45
N HIS A 194 4.47 7.15 11.72
CA HIS A 194 3.40 8.10 12.06
C HIS A 194 3.50 8.65 13.49
N LEU A 195 4.73 8.93 13.96
CA LEU A 195 4.97 9.43 15.31
C LEU A 195 4.34 10.81 15.57
N ASP A 196 4.04 11.58 14.52
CA ASP A 196 3.23 12.79 14.58
C ASP A 196 1.80 12.54 15.12
N ILE A 197 1.27 11.34 14.89
CA ILE A 197 -0.07 10.91 15.35
C ILE A 197 0.00 10.14 16.65
N TYR A 198 0.96 9.22 16.77
CA TYR A 198 1.07 8.30 17.90
C TYR A 198 1.90 8.85 19.06
N GLY A 199 2.86 9.73 18.80
CA GLY A 199 3.75 10.32 19.78
C GLY A 199 4.90 9.42 20.22
N SER A 200 4.70 8.09 20.31
CA SER A 200 5.77 7.13 20.65
C SER A 200 5.51 5.74 20.06
N HIS A 201 6.57 4.92 20.00
CA HIS A 201 6.49 3.53 19.52
C HIS A 201 5.57 2.67 20.39
N GLU A 202 5.58 2.88 21.72
CA GLU A 202 4.71 2.18 22.66
C GLU A 202 3.23 2.41 22.32
N LYS A 203 2.87 3.62 21.90
CA LYS A 203 1.51 3.97 21.48
C LYS A 203 1.13 3.33 20.15
N VAL A 204 2.09 3.10 19.25
CA VAL A 204 1.88 2.28 18.04
C VAL A 204 1.51 0.85 18.46
N ILE A 205 2.33 0.21 19.32
CA ILE A 205 2.08 -1.15 19.82
C ILE A 205 0.72 -1.24 20.54
N GLU A 206 0.39 -0.26 21.38
CA GLU A 206 -0.90 -0.19 22.07
C GLU A 206 -2.06 -0.17 21.06
N SER A 207 -1.97 0.61 20.00
CA SER A 207 -3.00 0.71 18.97
C SER A 207 -3.17 -0.60 18.19
N PHE A 208 -2.08 -1.28 17.82
CA PHE A 208 -2.14 -2.63 17.21
C PHE A 208 -2.73 -3.66 18.18
N THR A 209 -2.47 -3.53 19.47
CA THR A 209 -3.06 -4.40 20.50
C THR A 209 -4.58 -4.17 20.62
N VAL A 210 -5.02 -2.91 20.57
CA VAL A 210 -6.46 -2.58 20.50
C VAL A 210 -7.08 -3.14 19.21
N PHE A 211 -6.42 -3.02 18.06
CA PHE A 211 -6.89 -3.64 16.83
C PHE A 211 -7.03 -5.17 16.96
N ALA A 212 -6.03 -5.84 17.54
CA ALA A 212 -6.09 -7.28 17.79
C ALA A 212 -7.28 -7.67 18.70
N SER A 213 -7.65 -6.82 19.67
CA SER A 213 -8.81 -7.06 20.55
C SER A 213 -10.17 -6.97 19.85
N GLN A 214 -10.20 -6.41 18.63
CA GLN A 214 -11.42 -6.30 17.81
C GLN A 214 -11.64 -7.49 16.88
N ILE A 215 -10.66 -8.38 16.76
CA ILE A 215 -10.82 -9.65 16.04
C ILE A 215 -11.87 -10.49 16.79
N LYS A 216 -12.77 -11.12 16.04
CA LYS A 216 -13.80 -11.98 16.64
C LYS A 216 -13.18 -13.05 17.54
N GLU A 217 -13.87 -13.44 18.60
CA GLU A 217 -13.37 -14.42 19.59
C GLU A 217 -13.05 -15.78 18.95
N ASP A 218 -13.83 -16.20 17.96
CA ASP A 218 -13.60 -17.39 17.12
C ASP A 218 -12.70 -17.13 15.89
N GLY A 219 -12.15 -15.93 15.81
CA GLY A 219 -11.28 -15.51 14.72
C GLY A 219 -9.82 -15.88 14.93
N VAL A 220 -8.98 -15.54 13.94
CA VAL A 220 -7.54 -15.83 13.97
C VAL A 220 -6.74 -14.58 13.61
N LEU A 221 -5.73 -14.31 14.44
CA LEU A 221 -4.66 -13.35 14.16
C LEU A 221 -3.42 -14.11 13.70
N ILE A 222 -2.88 -13.76 12.54
CA ILE A 222 -1.56 -14.21 12.10
C ILE A 222 -0.57 -13.10 12.43
N LEU A 223 0.44 -13.42 13.25
CA LEU A 223 1.43 -12.46 13.70
C LEU A 223 2.81 -12.81 13.12
N LYS A 224 3.51 -11.84 12.55
CA LYS A 224 4.90 -12.07 12.16
C LYS A 224 5.71 -12.51 13.38
N LYS A 225 6.49 -13.57 13.24
CA LYS A 225 7.32 -14.10 14.31
C LYS A 225 8.26 -13.02 14.86
N GLY A 226 8.38 -12.94 16.18
CA GLY A 226 9.16 -11.92 16.87
C GLY A 226 8.40 -10.66 17.28
N LEU A 227 7.25 -10.36 16.66
CA LEU A 227 6.38 -9.27 17.12
C LEU A 227 5.71 -9.63 18.45
N LYS A 228 5.53 -8.63 19.30
CA LYS A 228 4.87 -8.79 20.61
C LYS A 228 3.80 -7.73 20.77
N LEU A 229 2.56 -8.17 20.91
CA LEU A 229 1.46 -7.31 21.34
C LEU A 229 1.62 -6.98 22.83
N GLY A 230 1.04 -5.86 23.25
CA GLY A 230 0.87 -5.56 24.67
C GLY A 230 -0.16 -6.49 25.33
N ASP A 231 -0.12 -6.58 26.66
CA ASP A 231 -1.12 -7.32 27.40
C ASP A 231 -2.48 -6.59 27.35
N HIS A 232 -3.49 -7.25 26.79
CA HIS A 232 -4.84 -6.70 26.70
C HIS A 232 -5.87 -7.82 26.91
N PRO A 233 -6.72 -7.74 27.94
CA PRO A 233 -7.62 -8.84 28.32
C PRO A 233 -8.71 -9.14 27.30
N ALA A 234 -8.96 -8.22 26.36
CA ALA A 234 -9.94 -8.42 25.28
C ALA A 234 -9.35 -9.08 24.03
N VAL A 235 -8.04 -9.34 23.94
CA VAL A 235 -7.46 -10.17 22.88
C VAL A 235 -7.77 -11.62 23.20
N LYS A 236 -8.78 -12.18 22.53
CA LYS A 236 -9.30 -13.54 22.78
C LYS A 236 -9.20 -14.46 21.58
N CYS A 237 -8.90 -13.90 20.40
CA CYS A 237 -8.75 -14.67 19.17
C CYS A 237 -7.56 -15.63 19.26
N ASN A 238 -7.56 -16.68 18.43
CA ASN A 238 -6.41 -17.55 18.30
C ASN A 238 -5.27 -16.82 17.58
N ILE A 239 -4.03 -16.93 18.07
CA ILE A 239 -2.85 -16.30 17.50
C ILE A 239 -1.95 -17.38 16.90
N LEU A 240 -1.69 -17.29 15.61
CA LEU A 240 -0.73 -18.09 14.86
C LEU A 240 0.41 -17.20 14.37
N THR A 241 1.55 -17.79 14.09
CA THR A 241 2.76 -17.07 13.68
C THR A 241 3.18 -17.43 12.27
N TYR A 242 3.87 -16.48 11.58
CA TYR A 242 4.52 -16.77 10.31
C TYR A 242 5.95 -16.23 10.26
N SER A 243 6.82 -16.89 9.47
CA SER A 243 8.21 -16.48 9.24
C SER A 243 8.76 -17.10 7.96
N ILE A 244 9.81 -16.49 7.40
CA ILE A 244 10.63 -17.12 6.35
C ILE A 244 12.05 -17.46 6.84
N THR A 245 12.41 -17.07 8.06
CA THR A 245 13.78 -17.22 8.60
C THR A 245 13.87 -18.23 9.74
N GLU A 246 12.76 -18.55 10.36
CA GLU A 246 12.71 -19.45 11.52
C GLU A 246 11.39 -20.24 11.56
N GLN A 247 11.36 -21.31 12.34
CA GLN A 247 10.16 -22.12 12.51
C GLN A 247 9.03 -21.32 13.17
N ALA A 248 7.84 -21.40 12.58
CA ALA A 248 6.60 -20.77 13.01
C ALA A 248 5.42 -21.70 12.70
N ASP A 249 4.17 -21.27 12.89
CA ASP A 249 3.01 -22.04 12.45
C ASP A 249 2.93 -22.09 10.92
N PHE A 250 3.30 -21.00 10.24
CA PHE A 250 3.49 -20.93 8.80
C PHE A 250 4.93 -20.50 8.51
N TYR A 251 5.70 -21.35 7.86
CA TYR A 251 7.09 -21.04 7.52
C TYR A 251 7.51 -21.73 6.22
N ILE A 252 8.69 -21.40 5.72
CA ILE A 252 9.17 -21.97 4.45
C ILE A 252 10.36 -22.89 4.66
N GLU A 253 10.49 -23.83 3.75
CA GLU A 253 11.68 -24.66 3.55
C GLU A 253 12.07 -24.66 2.08
N ASN A 254 13.29 -25.11 1.78
CA ASN A 254 13.79 -25.32 0.42
C ASN A 254 13.62 -24.07 -0.48
N LEU A 255 13.94 -22.88 0.06
CA LEU A 255 13.91 -21.63 -0.70
C LEU A 255 15.04 -21.63 -1.73
N GLU A 256 14.69 -21.49 -3.00
CA GLU A 256 15.61 -21.40 -4.12
C GLU A 256 15.25 -20.21 -5.00
N LEU A 257 16.27 -19.50 -5.49
CA LEU A 257 16.14 -18.49 -6.53
C LEU A 257 16.56 -19.12 -7.86
N LYS A 258 15.65 -19.25 -8.82
CA LYS A 258 15.86 -19.83 -10.14
C LYS A 258 15.33 -18.89 -11.21
N ASP A 259 16.15 -18.56 -12.19
CA ASP A 259 15.74 -17.79 -13.38
C ASP A 259 14.91 -16.51 -13.04
N GLY A 260 15.27 -15.82 -11.92
CA GLY A 260 14.62 -14.59 -11.48
C GLY A 260 13.32 -14.78 -10.70
N TYR A 261 12.89 -15.99 -10.39
CA TYR A 261 11.73 -16.29 -9.54
C TYR A 261 12.11 -17.13 -8.31
N TYR A 262 11.28 -17.09 -7.29
CA TYR A 262 11.46 -17.88 -6.06
C TYR A 262 10.64 -19.16 -6.10
N GLN A 263 11.27 -20.28 -5.72
CA GLN A 263 10.60 -21.56 -5.44
C GLN A 263 10.83 -21.94 -3.98
N PHE A 264 9.79 -22.37 -3.28
CA PHE A 264 9.87 -22.78 -1.88
C PHE A 264 8.76 -23.75 -1.51
N ASP A 265 8.95 -24.43 -0.38
CA ASP A 265 7.91 -25.26 0.26
C ASP A 265 7.29 -24.44 1.39
N LEU A 266 5.95 -24.40 1.49
CA LEU A 266 5.22 -23.78 2.58
C LEU A 266 4.82 -24.83 3.61
N MET A 267 5.33 -24.71 4.82
CA MET A 267 4.95 -25.49 5.98
C MET A 267 3.79 -24.83 6.70
N THR A 268 2.77 -25.61 7.06
CA THR A 268 1.59 -25.13 7.79
C THR A 268 1.33 -26.06 8.99
N PRO A 269 0.48 -25.71 9.94
CA PRO A 269 0.18 -26.57 11.08
C PRO A 269 -0.36 -27.97 10.72
N VAL A 270 -0.93 -28.14 9.52
CA VAL A 270 -1.64 -29.37 9.15
C VAL A 270 -1.11 -30.06 7.89
N LEU A 271 -0.36 -29.34 7.04
CA LEU A 271 0.13 -29.88 5.77
C LEU A 271 1.36 -29.13 5.24
N LYS A 272 2.06 -29.74 4.30
CA LYS A 272 3.13 -29.12 3.52
C LYS A 272 2.64 -28.88 2.10
N ILE A 273 2.92 -27.69 1.56
CA ILE A 273 2.65 -27.35 0.16
C ILE A 273 4.00 -27.20 -0.55
N GLU A 274 4.36 -28.23 -1.30
CA GLU A 274 5.67 -28.29 -1.95
C GLU A 274 5.72 -27.47 -3.23
N LYS A 275 6.90 -26.94 -3.55
CA LYS A 275 7.26 -26.28 -4.83
C LYS A 275 6.30 -25.17 -5.25
N LEU A 276 5.98 -24.28 -4.32
CA LEU A 276 5.33 -23.03 -4.66
C LEU A 276 6.28 -22.16 -5.48
N VAL A 277 5.79 -21.57 -6.54
CA VAL A 277 6.54 -20.66 -7.41
C VAL A 277 5.96 -19.26 -7.29
N LEU A 278 6.82 -18.29 -7.01
CA LEU A 278 6.46 -16.87 -6.98
C LEU A 278 7.30 -16.14 -8.02
N HIS A 279 6.65 -15.67 -9.09
CA HIS A 279 7.32 -14.90 -10.14
C HIS A 279 7.52 -13.43 -9.78
N TYR A 280 6.87 -12.97 -8.72
CA TYR A 280 7.02 -11.59 -8.25
C TYR A 280 8.30 -11.45 -7.44
N PRO A 281 9.21 -10.54 -7.85
CA PRO A 281 10.56 -10.49 -7.31
C PRO A 281 10.64 -9.95 -5.88
N GLY A 282 11.75 -10.20 -5.21
CA GLY A 282 12.08 -9.72 -3.87
C GLY A 282 11.75 -10.72 -2.75
N LEU A 283 12.72 -10.95 -1.86
CA LEU A 283 12.58 -11.87 -0.72
C LEU A 283 11.44 -11.42 0.22
N VAL A 284 11.23 -10.11 0.35
CA VAL A 284 10.09 -9.56 1.10
C VAL A 284 8.74 -10.05 0.54
N ASN A 285 8.66 -10.29 -0.77
CA ASN A 285 7.44 -10.80 -1.39
C ASN A 285 7.23 -12.29 -1.17
N VAL A 286 8.30 -13.05 -0.94
CA VAL A 286 8.19 -14.43 -0.42
C VAL A 286 7.53 -14.39 0.97
N GLU A 287 8.00 -13.53 1.88
CA GLU A 287 7.41 -13.36 3.21
C GLU A 287 5.94 -12.91 3.13
N ASN A 288 5.63 -11.94 2.27
CA ASN A 288 4.27 -11.48 2.01
C ASN A 288 3.36 -12.61 1.50
N SER A 289 3.91 -13.50 0.65
CA SER A 289 3.15 -14.64 0.10
C SER A 289 2.86 -15.70 1.16
N VAL A 290 3.74 -15.88 2.15
CA VAL A 290 3.50 -16.78 3.30
C VAL A 290 2.33 -16.26 4.13
N ALA A 291 2.35 -14.98 4.52
CA ALA A 291 1.27 -14.34 5.27
C ALA A 291 -0.08 -14.41 4.51
N ALA A 292 -0.07 -14.09 3.22
CA ALA A 292 -1.25 -14.14 2.37
C ALA A 292 -1.79 -15.56 2.18
N SER A 293 -0.90 -16.54 2.00
CA SER A 293 -1.27 -17.96 1.87
C SER A 293 -1.90 -18.50 3.14
N ALA A 294 -1.39 -18.09 4.31
CA ALA A 294 -1.95 -18.46 5.60
C ALA A 294 -3.40 -17.93 5.76
N LEU A 295 -3.63 -16.63 5.43
CA LEU A 295 -4.98 -16.05 5.41
C LEU A 295 -5.91 -16.78 4.43
N ALA A 296 -5.42 -17.10 3.24
CA ALA A 296 -6.20 -17.79 2.21
C ALA A 296 -6.57 -19.22 2.63
N LEU A 297 -5.64 -19.99 3.22
CA LEU A 297 -5.91 -21.33 3.77
C LEU A 297 -6.99 -21.29 4.84
N LEU A 298 -6.88 -20.38 5.80
CA LEU A 298 -7.87 -20.18 6.85
C LEU A 298 -9.23 -19.74 6.31
N SER A 299 -9.24 -19.08 5.15
CA SER A 299 -10.48 -18.72 4.44
C SER A 299 -11.05 -19.86 3.61
N GLY A 300 -10.35 -21.00 3.53
CA GLY A 300 -10.78 -22.23 2.85
C GLY A 300 -10.32 -22.35 1.40
N ALA A 301 -9.32 -21.60 0.95
CA ALA A 301 -8.62 -21.84 -0.31
C ALA A 301 -7.84 -23.16 -0.23
N SER A 302 -7.73 -23.89 -1.34
CA SER A 302 -6.96 -25.13 -1.41
C SER A 302 -5.48 -24.86 -1.67
N PRO A 303 -4.58 -25.83 -1.35
CA PRO A 303 -3.17 -25.74 -1.74
C PRO A 303 -2.94 -25.50 -3.23
N ASN A 304 -3.82 -26.06 -4.07
CA ASN A 304 -3.73 -25.88 -5.52
C ASN A 304 -4.15 -24.47 -5.97
N ASP A 305 -5.11 -23.86 -5.27
CA ASP A 305 -5.49 -22.47 -5.54
C ASP A 305 -4.32 -21.52 -5.23
N ILE A 306 -3.64 -21.74 -4.09
CA ILE A 306 -2.44 -20.97 -3.71
C ILE A 306 -1.35 -21.12 -4.76
N ARG A 307 -1.05 -22.36 -5.19
CA ARG A 307 -0.02 -22.64 -6.19
C ARG A 307 -0.27 -21.89 -7.50
N LYS A 308 -1.50 -21.94 -7.99
CA LYS A 308 -1.89 -21.27 -9.23
C LYS A 308 -1.82 -19.76 -9.10
N ALA A 309 -2.31 -19.24 -7.98
CA ALA A 309 -2.35 -17.80 -7.74
C ALA A 309 -0.94 -17.19 -7.61
N LEU A 310 -0.05 -17.78 -6.81
CA LEU A 310 1.31 -17.26 -6.65
C LEU A 310 2.09 -17.27 -7.97
N ALA A 311 1.90 -18.28 -8.81
CA ALA A 311 2.54 -18.35 -10.13
C ALA A 311 2.02 -17.28 -11.12
N THR A 312 0.84 -16.70 -10.89
CA THR A 312 0.23 -15.71 -11.79
C THR A 312 0.14 -14.31 -11.18
N TYR A 313 0.62 -14.12 -9.97
CA TYR A 313 0.61 -12.82 -9.31
C TYR A 313 1.58 -11.85 -9.98
N ALA A 314 1.05 -10.74 -10.49
CA ALA A 314 1.79 -9.74 -11.25
C ALA A 314 2.24 -8.52 -10.41
N GLY A 315 1.80 -8.44 -9.14
CA GLY A 315 2.18 -7.35 -8.24
C GLY A 315 1.22 -6.18 -8.19
N VAL A 316 1.71 -5.11 -7.60
CA VAL A 316 1.03 -3.83 -7.42
C VAL A 316 1.85 -2.74 -8.10
N LYS A 317 1.21 -1.77 -8.73
CA LYS A 317 1.92 -0.60 -9.28
C LYS A 317 2.71 0.09 -8.19
N ARG A 318 3.92 0.53 -8.53
CA ARG A 318 4.86 1.17 -7.60
C ARG A 318 5.32 0.29 -6.42
N ARG A 319 5.27 -1.02 -6.52
CA ARG A 319 5.86 -1.94 -5.55
C ARG A 319 6.75 -2.92 -6.31
N PHE A 320 8.06 -2.70 -6.32
CA PHE A 320 9.00 -3.41 -7.17
C PHE A 320 8.51 -3.50 -8.63
N ASP A 321 8.02 -2.38 -9.16
CA ASP A 321 7.34 -2.31 -10.45
C ASP A 321 8.35 -2.13 -11.57
N VAL A 322 8.52 -3.15 -12.41
CA VAL A 322 9.49 -3.16 -13.51
C VAL A 322 8.89 -2.45 -14.72
N HIS A 323 9.55 -1.38 -15.16
CA HIS A 323 9.17 -0.54 -16.32
C HIS A 323 10.05 -0.77 -17.55
N LEU A 324 11.32 -1.16 -17.34
CA LEU A 324 12.26 -1.54 -18.39
C LEU A 324 13.05 -2.75 -17.91
N ASN A 325 13.29 -3.71 -18.79
CA ASN A 325 14.12 -4.88 -18.51
C ASN A 325 14.72 -5.39 -19.81
N ASP A 326 15.94 -4.97 -20.10
CA ASP A 326 16.72 -5.39 -21.25
C ASP A 326 18.15 -5.78 -20.84
N ASP A 327 19.02 -5.99 -21.80
CA ASP A 327 20.40 -6.42 -21.56
C ASP A 327 21.24 -5.36 -20.85
N GLN A 328 20.96 -4.09 -21.06
CA GLN A 328 21.72 -2.97 -20.50
C GLN A 328 21.08 -2.44 -19.23
N PHE A 329 19.78 -2.18 -19.25
CA PHE A 329 19.09 -1.50 -18.15
C PHE A 329 17.92 -2.30 -17.58
N LEU A 330 17.74 -2.17 -16.27
CA LEU A 330 16.53 -2.54 -15.57
C LEU A 330 16.05 -1.30 -14.82
N LEU A 331 14.83 -0.83 -15.09
CA LEU A 331 14.20 0.28 -14.37
C LEU A 331 13.08 -0.23 -13.48
N ILE A 332 13.20 0.06 -12.19
CA ILE A 332 12.24 -0.34 -11.15
C ILE A 332 11.68 0.92 -10.48
N ASP A 333 10.36 1.00 -10.33
CA ASP A 333 9.67 1.98 -9.47
C ASP A 333 9.21 1.29 -8.18
N ASP A 334 9.55 1.89 -7.04
CA ASP A 334 9.16 1.38 -5.73
C ASP A 334 8.65 2.50 -4.81
N TYR A 335 7.55 2.24 -4.14
CA TYR A 335 6.94 3.19 -3.20
C TYR A 335 7.70 3.33 -1.88
N ALA A 336 8.83 2.64 -1.72
CA ALA A 336 9.65 2.66 -0.50
C ALA A 336 9.96 4.08 -0.05
N HIS A 337 9.58 4.42 1.17
CA HIS A 337 9.69 5.75 1.75
C HIS A 337 10.02 5.73 3.25
N HIS A 338 10.32 4.55 3.79
CA HIS A 338 10.84 4.32 5.14
C HIS A 338 12.20 3.63 5.04
N PRO A 339 13.16 3.86 5.96
CA PRO A 339 14.49 3.24 5.87
C PRO A 339 14.47 1.71 5.69
N GLN A 340 13.60 1.01 6.41
CA GLN A 340 13.48 -0.45 6.30
C GLN A 340 12.94 -0.89 4.94
N GLU A 341 12.00 -0.14 4.34
CA GLU A 341 11.48 -0.43 3.00
C GLU A 341 12.57 -0.22 1.94
N LEU A 342 13.32 0.90 2.01
CA LEU A 342 14.46 1.14 1.12
C LEU A 342 15.48 0.02 1.21
N LYS A 343 15.86 -0.36 2.43
CA LYS A 343 16.80 -1.46 2.66
C LYS A 343 16.30 -2.76 2.02
N ALA A 344 15.07 -3.14 2.28
CA ALA A 344 14.47 -4.37 1.75
C ALA A 344 14.42 -4.38 0.21
N THR A 345 14.07 -3.25 -0.41
CA THR A 345 14.06 -3.10 -1.87
C THR A 345 15.48 -3.21 -2.43
N ILE A 346 16.45 -2.48 -1.88
CA ILE A 346 17.84 -2.49 -2.36
C ILE A 346 18.47 -3.87 -2.19
N GLU A 347 18.30 -4.53 -1.04
CA GLU A 347 18.80 -5.89 -0.78
C GLU A 347 18.15 -6.90 -1.74
N SER A 348 16.86 -6.77 -2.05
CA SER A 348 16.17 -7.61 -3.02
C SER A 348 16.74 -7.45 -4.44
N VAL A 349 16.98 -6.20 -4.86
CA VAL A 349 17.62 -5.91 -6.15
C VAL A 349 19.04 -6.49 -6.20
N ARG A 350 19.82 -6.31 -5.14
CA ARG A 350 21.18 -6.83 -5.04
C ARG A 350 21.23 -8.35 -5.13
N ALA A 351 20.28 -9.04 -4.46
CA ALA A 351 20.20 -10.50 -4.49
C ALA A 351 19.81 -11.04 -5.88
N LEU A 352 18.91 -10.35 -6.58
CA LEU A 352 18.45 -10.74 -7.92
C LEU A 352 19.49 -10.44 -9.01
N TYR A 353 20.24 -9.35 -8.86
CA TYR A 353 21.17 -8.84 -9.86
C TYR A 353 22.56 -8.54 -9.26
N PRO A 354 23.27 -9.57 -8.72
CA PRO A 354 24.48 -9.38 -7.92
C PRO A 354 25.65 -8.75 -8.68
N ASN A 355 25.65 -8.87 -10.01
CA ASN A 355 26.73 -8.41 -10.88
C ASN A 355 26.39 -7.08 -11.60
N ARG A 356 25.21 -6.50 -11.38
CA ARG A 356 24.82 -5.23 -12.00
C ARG A 356 25.04 -4.06 -11.02
N THR A 357 25.51 -2.94 -11.56
CA THR A 357 25.56 -1.66 -10.80
C THR A 357 24.15 -1.23 -10.46
N ILE A 358 23.92 -0.76 -9.23
CA ILE A 358 22.61 -0.29 -8.77
C ILE A 358 22.68 1.21 -8.51
N THR A 359 21.98 1.99 -9.35
CA THR A 359 21.77 3.42 -9.16
C THR A 359 20.41 3.62 -8.49
N GLY A 360 20.40 4.17 -7.29
CA GLY A 360 19.16 4.52 -6.59
C GLY A 360 18.83 5.99 -6.72
N VAL A 361 17.62 6.29 -7.17
CA VAL A 361 17.04 7.65 -7.16
C VAL A 361 16.01 7.69 -6.04
N PHE A 362 16.24 8.50 -5.02
CA PHE A 362 15.35 8.58 -3.87
C PHE A 362 14.76 9.98 -3.69
N GLN A 363 13.43 10.06 -3.58
CA GLN A 363 12.71 11.26 -3.17
C GLN A 363 12.21 11.10 -1.74
N PRO A 364 12.79 11.81 -0.75
CA PRO A 364 12.27 11.81 0.61
C PRO A 364 10.83 12.34 0.66
N HIS A 365 10.01 11.78 1.52
CA HIS A 365 8.60 12.14 1.67
C HIS A 365 8.36 12.65 3.08
N LEU A 366 7.81 13.88 3.21
CA LEU A 366 7.57 14.64 4.43
C LEU A 366 8.85 15.18 5.09
N TYR A 367 8.78 16.42 5.58
CA TYR A 367 9.88 17.03 6.35
C TYR A 367 10.06 16.35 7.70
N SER A 368 8.96 16.06 8.41
CA SER A 368 8.98 15.36 9.70
C SER A 368 9.68 14.01 9.60
N ARG A 369 9.29 13.16 8.63
CA ARG A 369 9.91 11.85 8.42
C ARG A 369 11.37 11.95 8.02
N THR A 370 11.73 12.92 7.18
CA THR A 370 13.13 13.17 6.79
C THR A 370 13.97 13.51 7.99
N LYS A 371 13.48 14.38 8.88
CA LYS A 371 14.15 14.76 10.13
C LYS A 371 14.35 13.56 11.06
N ASP A 372 13.29 12.79 11.28
CA ASP A 372 13.29 11.71 12.27
C ASP A 372 14.14 10.50 11.83
N PHE A 373 14.21 10.24 10.51
CA PHE A 373 14.87 9.06 9.98
C PHE A 373 16.08 9.32 9.09
N ALA A 374 16.66 10.53 9.08
CA ALA A 374 17.79 10.89 8.21
C ALA A 374 18.96 9.89 8.27
N THR A 375 19.35 9.44 9.48
CA THR A 375 20.42 8.45 9.67
C THR A 375 20.05 7.08 9.12
N GLY A 376 18.80 6.66 9.31
CA GLY A 376 18.29 5.40 8.77
C GLY A 376 18.26 5.42 7.25
N PHE A 377 17.81 6.52 6.64
CA PHE A 377 17.83 6.70 5.19
C PHE A 377 19.25 6.62 4.63
N ALA A 378 20.19 7.38 5.22
CA ALA A 378 21.59 7.35 4.80
C ALA A 378 22.17 5.92 4.86
N SER A 379 21.93 5.20 5.95
CA SER A 379 22.42 3.82 6.13
C SER A 379 21.82 2.85 5.09
N SER A 380 20.56 3.02 4.71
CA SER A 380 19.92 2.18 3.69
C SER A 380 20.43 2.52 2.29
N LEU A 381 20.56 3.80 1.97
CA LEU A 381 21.06 4.28 0.67
C LEU A 381 22.55 3.98 0.46
N ASP A 382 23.34 3.84 1.51
CA ASP A 382 24.76 3.42 1.44
C ASP A 382 24.94 1.99 0.89
N LEU A 383 23.89 1.20 0.78
CA LEU A 383 23.88 -0.13 0.13
C LEU A 383 23.91 -0.06 -1.41
N LEU A 384 23.65 1.10 -1.99
CA LEU A 384 23.67 1.36 -3.43
C LEU A 384 25.09 1.59 -3.94
N ASP A 385 25.29 1.42 -5.25
CA ASP A 385 26.56 1.78 -5.90
C ASP A 385 26.61 3.27 -6.26
N GLU A 386 25.45 3.84 -6.64
CA GLU A 386 25.28 5.27 -6.92
C GLU A 386 23.98 5.78 -6.30
N VAL A 387 24.01 6.97 -5.69
CA VAL A 387 22.86 7.61 -5.03
C VAL A 387 22.54 8.94 -5.69
N VAL A 388 21.32 9.08 -6.18
CA VAL A 388 20.73 10.35 -6.61
C VAL A 388 19.63 10.72 -5.61
N LEU A 389 19.81 11.82 -4.89
CA LEU A 389 18.87 12.27 -3.86
C LEU A 389 18.13 13.50 -4.35
N LEU A 390 16.81 13.42 -4.45
CA LEU A 390 15.94 14.51 -4.85
C LEU A 390 15.50 15.38 -3.66
N ASP A 391 14.88 16.52 -3.98
CA ASP A 391 14.24 17.37 -2.98
C ASP A 391 13.11 16.63 -2.26
N ILE A 392 12.84 17.04 -1.00
CA ILE A 392 11.76 16.48 -0.21
C ILE A 392 10.41 16.78 -0.87
N TYR A 393 9.57 15.76 -1.04
CA TYR A 393 8.17 15.93 -1.38
C TYR A 393 7.37 16.28 -0.11
N PRO A 394 6.82 17.49 0.00
CA PRO A 394 6.24 17.99 1.24
C PRO A 394 4.86 17.39 1.56
N ALA A 395 4.15 16.85 0.54
CA ALA A 395 2.75 16.41 0.63
C ALA A 395 1.85 17.49 1.28
N ARG A 396 1.55 17.34 2.58
CA ARG A 396 0.70 18.26 3.36
C ARG A 396 1.46 19.13 4.34
N GLU A 397 2.76 18.94 4.48
CA GLU A 397 3.58 19.67 5.46
C GLU A 397 4.09 20.99 4.89
N LEU A 398 4.27 21.96 5.77
CA LEU A 398 5.01 23.18 5.46
C LEU A 398 6.50 22.92 5.62
N PRO A 399 7.36 23.67 4.90
CA PRO A 399 8.80 23.59 5.08
C PRO A 399 9.22 23.77 6.53
N MET A 400 10.12 22.92 7.02
CA MET A 400 10.70 23.02 8.36
C MET A 400 12.10 23.63 8.27
N GLU A 401 12.37 24.61 9.13
CA GLU A 401 13.69 25.25 9.21
C GLU A 401 14.79 24.20 9.49
N GLY A 402 15.85 24.23 8.70
CA GLY A 402 16.97 23.30 8.81
C GLY A 402 16.70 21.87 8.32
N VAL A 403 15.54 21.60 7.69
CA VAL A 403 15.21 20.28 7.16
C VAL A 403 15.16 20.31 5.64
N SER A 404 16.12 19.66 5.03
CA SER A 404 16.21 19.44 3.58
C SER A 404 16.79 18.05 3.29
N SER A 405 16.86 17.66 2.04
CA SER A 405 17.53 16.42 1.62
C SER A 405 19.01 16.39 2.00
N GLU A 406 19.62 17.53 2.24
CA GLU A 406 21.01 17.65 2.72
C GLU A 406 21.22 16.95 4.08
N LEU A 407 20.19 16.84 4.93
CA LEU A 407 20.29 16.09 6.19
C LEU A 407 20.65 14.61 5.95
N ILE A 408 20.13 14.03 4.90
CA ILE A 408 20.46 12.65 4.49
C ILE A 408 21.80 12.66 3.76
N PHE A 409 21.96 13.57 2.80
CA PHE A 409 23.14 13.66 1.93
C PHE A 409 24.45 13.76 2.69
N ASN A 410 24.48 14.59 3.74
CA ASN A 410 25.67 14.82 4.56
C ASN A 410 26.04 13.60 5.41
N GLN A 411 25.11 12.69 5.68
CA GLN A 411 25.34 11.45 6.44
C GLN A 411 25.72 10.25 5.56
N LEU A 412 25.49 10.33 4.24
CA LEU A 412 25.88 9.27 3.30
C LEU A 412 27.40 9.10 3.26
N LYS A 413 27.86 7.87 3.41
CA LYS A 413 29.26 7.45 3.25
C LYS A 413 29.61 7.15 1.80
N ASN A 414 28.59 6.85 0.97
CA ASN A 414 28.76 6.59 -0.45
C ASN A 414 29.44 7.79 -1.13
N LYS A 415 30.51 7.52 -1.89
CA LYS A 415 31.27 8.56 -2.62
C LYS A 415 30.61 8.95 -3.94
N ASN A 416 29.83 8.03 -4.52
CA ASN A 416 29.09 8.24 -5.76
C ASN A 416 27.68 8.75 -5.41
N LYS A 417 27.60 9.97 -4.87
CA LYS A 417 26.33 10.58 -4.46
C LYS A 417 26.19 11.96 -5.06
N ARG A 418 24.95 12.33 -5.38
CA ARG A 418 24.61 13.67 -5.86
C ARG A 418 23.24 14.12 -5.38
N LEU A 419 23.09 15.41 -5.12
CA LEU A 419 21.79 16.08 -5.02
C LEU A 419 21.34 16.42 -6.45
N CYS A 420 20.06 16.31 -6.71
CA CYS A 420 19.48 16.58 -8.01
C CYS A 420 18.08 17.19 -7.83
N LEU A 421 17.80 18.27 -8.52
CA LEU A 421 16.46 18.81 -8.57
C LEU A 421 15.55 17.86 -9.39
N LYS A 422 14.29 17.78 -9.02
CA LYS A 422 13.31 16.96 -9.75
C LYS A 422 13.29 17.29 -11.25
N SER A 423 13.41 18.59 -11.61
CA SER A 423 13.44 19.06 -13.00
C SER A 423 14.68 18.65 -13.80
N GLU A 424 15.76 18.27 -13.14
CA GLU A 424 17.03 17.89 -13.75
C GLU A 424 17.17 16.38 -13.95
N LEU A 425 16.36 15.57 -13.25
CA LEU A 425 16.51 14.12 -13.19
C LEU A 425 16.46 13.45 -14.56
N VAL A 426 15.54 13.90 -15.44
CA VAL A 426 15.38 13.31 -16.77
C VAL A 426 16.66 13.49 -17.59
N GLY A 427 17.22 14.71 -17.62
CA GLY A 427 18.48 14.95 -18.33
C GLY A 427 19.66 14.18 -17.72
N LEU A 428 19.65 14.00 -16.38
CA LEU A 428 20.67 13.22 -15.67
C LEU A 428 20.60 11.74 -16.06
N ALA A 429 19.40 11.20 -16.28
CA ALA A 429 19.18 9.79 -16.60
C ALA A 429 19.92 9.34 -17.87
N GLY A 430 20.10 10.23 -18.85
CA GLY A 430 20.93 9.96 -20.05
C GLY A 430 22.42 9.74 -19.75
N THR A 431 22.86 9.97 -18.52
CA THR A 431 24.26 9.74 -18.08
C THR A 431 24.42 8.50 -17.19
N PHE A 432 23.31 7.80 -16.90
CA PHE A 432 23.39 6.60 -16.07
C PHE A 432 24.17 5.48 -16.78
N LYS A 433 24.91 4.73 -15.99
CA LYS A 433 25.64 3.57 -16.49
C LYS A 433 24.69 2.37 -16.63
N PRO A 434 24.95 1.48 -17.59
CA PRO A 434 24.22 0.21 -17.67
C PRO A 434 24.18 -0.50 -16.33
N GLY A 435 22.98 -0.94 -15.94
CA GLY A 435 22.76 -1.54 -14.62
C GLY A 435 21.30 -1.56 -14.23
N VAL A 436 21.04 -1.48 -12.93
CA VAL A 436 19.70 -1.35 -12.37
C VAL A 436 19.49 0.07 -11.89
N VAL A 437 18.44 0.72 -12.33
CA VAL A 437 17.97 2.01 -11.83
C VAL A 437 16.73 1.75 -10.98
N VAL A 438 16.79 2.13 -9.69
CA VAL A 438 15.66 1.99 -8.76
C VAL A 438 15.19 3.37 -8.35
N MET A 439 13.98 3.73 -8.75
CA MET A 439 13.33 4.98 -8.35
C MET A 439 12.47 4.71 -7.12
N MET A 440 12.73 5.39 -6.01
CA MET A 440 12.11 5.13 -4.71
C MET A 440 11.49 6.39 -4.12
N GLY A 441 10.27 6.26 -3.59
CA GLY A 441 9.58 7.34 -2.89
C GLY A 441 8.06 7.29 -3.01
N ALA A 442 7.38 7.84 -2.00
CA ALA A 442 5.91 7.92 -1.95
C ALA A 442 5.34 9.21 -2.58
N GLY A 443 6.22 10.11 -3.02
CA GLY A 443 5.85 11.39 -3.63
C GLY A 443 5.59 11.29 -5.14
N ASP A 444 5.72 12.44 -5.78
CA ASP A 444 5.46 12.61 -7.20
C ASP A 444 6.63 12.18 -8.12
N ILE A 445 7.62 11.48 -7.57
CA ILE A 445 8.70 10.84 -8.33
C ILE A 445 8.14 9.88 -9.41
N GLU A 446 6.97 9.29 -9.17
CA GLU A 446 6.31 8.40 -10.14
C GLU A 446 6.07 9.07 -11.49
N THR A 447 5.86 10.40 -11.51
CA THR A 447 5.63 11.15 -12.74
C THR A 447 6.88 11.21 -13.63
N LEU A 448 8.04 10.86 -13.09
CA LEU A 448 9.32 10.87 -13.79
C LEU A 448 9.74 9.50 -14.32
N VAL A 449 9.03 8.42 -13.95
CA VAL A 449 9.42 7.05 -14.32
C VAL A 449 9.43 6.86 -15.84
N GLU A 450 8.34 7.22 -16.54
CA GLU A 450 8.30 7.11 -18.00
C GLU A 450 9.24 8.11 -18.69
N PRO A 451 9.34 9.41 -18.32
CA PRO A 451 10.35 10.30 -18.86
C PRO A 451 11.80 9.81 -18.69
N VAL A 452 12.14 9.25 -17.52
CA VAL A 452 13.47 8.65 -17.25
C VAL A 452 13.71 7.44 -18.16
N LYS A 453 12.73 6.56 -18.29
CA LYS A 453 12.78 5.41 -19.20
C LYS A 453 13.05 5.83 -20.65
N GLU A 454 12.28 6.80 -21.14
CA GLU A 454 12.45 7.32 -22.52
C GLU A 454 13.83 7.91 -22.72
N GLU A 455 14.39 8.61 -21.72
CA GLU A 455 15.71 9.21 -21.81
C GLU A 455 16.82 8.14 -21.79
N ILE A 456 16.71 7.10 -20.96
CA ILE A 456 17.62 5.96 -20.95
C ILE A 456 17.66 5.31 -22.34
N LEU A 457 16.51 5.00 -22.93
CA LEU A 457 16.40 4.35 -24.23
C LEU A 457 16.99 5.18 -25.38
N LYS A 458 16.93 6.52 -25.34
CA LYS A 458 17.58 7.39 -26.32
C LYS A 458 19.11 7.29 -26.35
N HIS A 459 19.70 6.83 -25.24
CA HIS A 459 21.16 6.75 -25.07
C HIS A 459 21.71 5.32 -25.18
N GLU A 460 20.86 4.30 -25.32
CA GLU A 460 21.28 2.90 -25.55
C GLU A 460 21.98 2.70 -26.91
N ASP A 461 21.66 3.53 -27.92
CA ASP A 461 22.25 3.46 -29.25
C ASP A 461 23.64 4.14 -29.35
N ARG A 462 24.25 4.54 -28.22
CA ARG A 462 25.59 5.17 -28.17
C ARG A 462 26.57 4.26 -27.45
#